data_5291715e0856afcde817d361940d9473
#
_entry.id   5291715e0856afcde817d361940d9473
#
_cell.length_a   1.000
_cell.length_b   1.000
_cell.length_c   1.000
_cell.angle_alpha   90.00
_cell.angle_beta   90.00
_cell.angle_gamma   90.00
#
_symmetry.space_group_name_H-M   'P 1'
#
loop_
_entity.id
_entity.type
_entity.pdbx_description
1 polymer ?
#
loop_
_entity_poly.entity_id
_entity_poly.type
_entity_poly.pdbx_seq_one_letter_code
_entity_poly.pdbx_strand_id
1 'polypeptide(L)'
;MWNYKLLWRIFKITVALTVFLLVLNSCDDDSTFTTEPDMTLMSMEITNHGDLPWPMIVGGTQVDPACPDCKYPFMVSVQWSGNWGGHYCGGSLVREDWVVTAAHCVEGTSPSSINVKIGLHNVNGTTGSETRYVDQIIVHPNYSSWSLDNDYALIHLSSPSSFEPIQLVTDDSHDVEPVMSTTMGWGATSENGGSSNTLLEVGVPIDDDCGYIANEVTNNMICAGDSNGGEDSCYGDSGGPLIVEWNGEYELIGIVSWG
;
A
#
# COMPACT_ATOMS: atom_id res chain seq x y z
N MET A 1 17.32 -17.44 -25.23
CA MET A 1 15.98 -18.00 -25.40
C MET A 1 15.49 -18.37 -24.01
N TRP A 2 14.84 -17.43 -23.31
CA TRP A 2 14.42 -17.56 -21.91
C TRP A 2 13.12 -18.33 -21.85
N ASN A 3 13.03 -19.24 -20.89
CA ASN A 3 11.99 -20.26 -20.80
C ASN A 3 10.71 -19.64 -20.17
N TYR A 4 9.82 -19.05 -21.00
CA TYR A 4 8.50 -18.53 -20.61
C TYR A 4 7.62 -19.57 -19.87
N LYS A 5 8.02 -20.85 -19.80
CA LYS A 5 7.37 -21.86 -18.96
C LYS A 5 7.61 -21.64 -17.46
N LEU A 6 8.67 -20.94 -17.08
CA LEU A 6 8.91 -20.58 -15.67
C LEU A 6 8.05 -19.38 -15.27
N LEU A 7 7.94 -18.37 -16.15
CA LEU A 7 7.00 -17.26 -15.98
C LEU A 7 5.55 -17.74 -15.93
N TRP A 8 5.19 -18.73 -16.75
CA TRP A 8 3.87 -19.35 -16.73
C TRP A 8 3.62 -20.22 -15.48
N ARG A 9 4.65 -20.71 -14.81
CA ARG A 9 4.54 -21.39 -13.52
C ARG A 9 4.40 -20.41 -12.35
N ILE A 10 5.10 -19.30 -12.39
CA ILE A 10 4.89 -18.16 -11.46
C ILE A 10 3.46 -17.62 -11.69
N PHE A 11 3.05 -17.45 -12.94
CA PHE A 11 1.71 -17.01 -13.33
C PHE A 11 0.60 -18.03 -12.96
N LYS A 12 0.87 -19.35 -13.01
CA LYS A 12 -0.11 -20.37 -12.56
C LYS A 12 -0.17 -20.51 -11.04
N ILE A 13 0.88 -20.19 -10.32
CA ILE A 13 0.86 -20.07 -8.86
C ILE A 13 0.12 -18.77 -8.47
N THR A 14 0.28 -17.70 -9.23
CA THR A 14 -0.46 -16.42 -9.06
C THR A 14 -1.91 -16.49 -9.55
N VAL A 15 -2.28 -17.38 -10.44
CA VAL A 15 -3.69 -17.57 -10.89
C VAL A 15 -4.50 -18.44 -9.91
N ALA A 16 -3.85 -19.18 -9.00
CA ALA A 16 -4.49 -19.79 -7.85
C ALA A 16 -4.53 -18.85 -6.63
N LEU A 17 -3.81 -17.74 -6.66
CA LEU A 17 -3.87 -16.65 -5.73
C LEU A 17 -4.80 -15.60 -6.35
N THR A 18 -6.01 -15.53 -5.86
CA THR A 18 -6.87 -14.38 -5.98
C THR A 18 -6.14 -13.18 -5.37
N VAL A 19 -5.31 -12.49 -6.17
CA VAL A 19 -4.82 -11.18 -5.77
C VAL A 19 -6.03 -10.26 -5.92
N PHE A 20 -6.70 -9.99 -4.81
CA PHE A 20 -7.80 -9.04 -4.76
C PHE A 20 -7.23 -7.63 -4.85
N LEU A 21 -7.85 -6.83 -5.65
CA LEU A 21 -7.59 -5.41 -5.72
C LEU A 21 -8.30 -4.74 -4.56
N LEU A 22 -7.62 -3.84 -3.89
CA LEU A 22 -8.18 -3.05 -2.83
C LEU A 22 -8.94 -1.86 -3.40
N VAL A 23 -10.15 -1.68 -2.95
CA VAL A 23 -10.90 -0.44 -3.11
C VAL A 23 -11.00 0.20 -1.76
N LEU A 24 -10.47 1.39 -1.60
CA LEU A 24 -10.59 2.17 -0.38
C LEU A 24 -11.63 3.26 -0.60
N ASN A 25 -12.43 3.47 0.42
CA ASN A 25 -13.40 4.56 0.40
C ASN A 25 -12.68 5.92 0.28
N SER A 26 -13.31 6.83 -0.42
CA SER A 26 -12.84 8.19 -0.66
C SER A 26 -12.39 8.90 0.62
N CYS A 27 -11.35 9.72 0.51
CA CYS A 27 -10.86 10.59 1.57
C CYS A 27 -11.88 11.73 1.93
N ASP A 28 -13.17 11.45 1.96
CA ASP A 28 -14.18 12.46 2.29
C ASP A 28 -14.27 12.69 3.80
N ASP A 29 -13.73 13.80 4.23
CA ASP A 29 -13.91 14.34 5.57
C ASP A 29 -15.07 15.38 5.56
N ASP A 30 -16.33 14.89 5.55
CA ASP A 30 -17.49 15.74 5.74
C ASP A 30 -17.99 15.70 7.19
N SER A 31 -17.19 16.27 8.11
CA SER A 31 -17.61 16.52 9.48
C SER A 31 -18.06 17.94 9.69
N THR A 32 -19.25 18.29 9.18
CA THR A 32 -20.01 19.43 9.70
C THR A 32 -20.92 18.97 10.83
N PHE A 33 -20.37 18.72 12.00
CA PHE A 33 -21.17 18.56 13.19
C PHE A 33 -21.01 19.76 14.12
N THR A 34 -21.95 20.69 14.05
CA THR A 34 -22.10 21.79 14.98
C THR A 34 -23.07 21.42 16.09
N THR A 35 -22.59 20.95 17.22
CA THR A 35 -23.26 21.13 18.53
C THR A 35 -22.18 21.18 19.60
N GLU A 36 -22.08 22.35 20.26
CA GLU A 36 -21.27 22.49 21.48
C GLU A 36 -21.83 21.62 22.60
N PRO A 37 -21.01 20.82 23.31
CA PRO A 37 -21.33 20.35 24.64
C PRO A 37 -20.69 21.21 25.72
N ASP A 38 -21.49 21.52 26.68
CA ASP A 38 -21.29 22.19 27.97
C ASP A 38 -19.93 21.87 28.64
N MET A 39 -19.12 22.91 28.84
CA MET A 39 -17.85 22.86 29.56
C MET A 39 -18.08 23.02 31.07
N THR A 40 -18.20 21.94 31.80
CA THR A 40 -17.99 21.95 33.25
C THR A 40 -17.17 20.75 33.74
N LEU A 41 -15.92 21.05 34.10
CA LEU A 41 -15.09 20.37 35.11
C LEU A 41 -14.63 18.92 34.83
N MET A 42 -13.43 18.79 34.31
CA MET A 42 -12.40 17.94 34.93
C MET A 42 -11.01 18.48 34.60
N SER A 43 -10.35 19.01 35.62
CA SER A 43 -8.92 19.33 35.60
C SER A 43 -8.12 18.02 35.60
N MET A 44 -7.61 17.62 34.45
CA MET A 44 -6.52 16.66 34.33
C MET A 44 -5.25 17.41 33.96
N GLU A 45 -4.21 17.21 34.73
CA GLU A 45 -2.89 17.78 34.50
C GLU A 45 -2.37 17.37 33.12
N ILE A 46 -2.24 18.36 32.27
CA ILE A 46 -1.55 18.20 30.97
C ILE A 46 -0.05 18.22 31.27
N THR A 47 0.56 17.05 31.30
CA THR A 47 2.01 16.96 31.19
C THR A 47 2.36 17.30 29.72
N ASN A 48 3.08 18.42 29.58
CA ASN A 48 3.64 18.90 28.31
C ASN A 48 4.43 17.79 27.59
N HIS A 49 3.81 17.17 26.57
CA HIS A 49 4.56 16.57 25.49
C HIS A 49 4.37 17.50 24.29
N GLY A 50 5.51 18.06 23.85
CA GLY A 50 5.57 19.13 22.88
C GLY A 50 4.78 18.83 21.61
N ASP A 51 4.11 19.87 21.13
CA ASP A 51 3.37 19.94 19.90
C ASP A 51 4.23 19.48 18.71
N LEU A 52 4.07 18.23 18.31
CA LEU A 52 4.53 17.75 17.01
C LEU A 52 3.32 17.76 16.08
N PRO A 53 3.37 18.50 14.94
CA PRO A 53 2.35 18.38 13.92
C PRO A 53 2.40 16.97 13.34
N TRP A 54 1.32 16.23 13.50
CA TRP A 54 1.19 14.84 13.07
C TRP A 54 1.04 14.76 11.54
N PRO A 55 1.92 14.06 10.83
CA PRO A 55 1.65 13.67 9.44
C PRO A 55 0.84 12.37 9.46
N MET A 56 -0.15 12.26 8.62
CA MET A 56 -1.07 11.10 8.57
C MET A 56 -1.33 10.68 7.11
N ILE A 57 -1.17 9.39 6.74
CA ILE A 57 -2.24 8.63 6.11
C ILE A 57 -3.49 9.01 6.89
N VAL A 58 -4.63 9.23 6.30
CA VAL A 58 -5.79 9.72 7.06
C VAL A 58 -6.00 8.82 8.27
N GLY A 59 -5.83 9.35 9.49
CA GLY A 59 -5.86 8.59 10.72
C GLY A 59 -4.63 7.74 11.09
N GLY A 60 -3.59 7.66 10.24
CA GLY A 60 -2.45 6.76 10.44
C GLY A 60 -1.36 7.25 11.38
N THR A 61 -0.45 6.36 11.73
CA THR A 61 0.70 6.59 12.60
C THR A 61 2.03 6.32 11.87
N GLN A 62 3.10 6.94 12.35
CA GLN A 62 4.42 6.68 11.80
C GLN A 62 4.84 5.24 12.11
N VAL A 63 5.34 4.55 11.08
CA VAL A 63 5.94 3.22 11.22
C VAL A 63 7.22 3.28 12.04
N ASP A 64 7.34 2.47 13.08
CA ASP A 64 8.52 2.36 13.92
C ASP A 64 8.71 0.88 14.32
N PRO A 65 9.92 0.36 14.28
CA PRO A 65 11.18 1.00 13.92
C PRO A 65 11.41 1.12 12.40
N ALA A 66 12.24 2.12 12.02
CA ALA A 66 12.80 2.22 10.69
C ALA A 66 13.85 1.11 10.44
N CYS A 67 14.13 0.77 9.15
CA CYS A 67 15.16 -0.19 8.80
C CYS A 67 16.57 0.24 9.31
N PRO A 68 17.49 -0.67 9.68
CA PRO A 68 17.48 -2.12 9.32
C PRO A 68 16.56 -3.02 10.17
N ASP A 69 16.14 -2.62 11.35
CA ASP A 69 15.25 -3.40 12.20
C ASP A 69 13.76 -3.10 11.90
N CYS A 70 13.46 -2.79 10.65
CA CYS A 70 12.17 -2.27 10.23
C CYS A 70 11.02 -3.26 10.38
N LYS A 71 9.87 -2.70 10.78
CA LYS A 71 8.61 -3.43 10.90
C LYS A 71 8.15 -4.06 9.58
N TYR A 72 8.39 -3.37 8.46
CA TYR A 72 7.96 -3.79 7.12
C TYR A 72 9.14 -3.81 6.13
N PRO A 73 10.02 -4.83 6.19
CA PRO A 73 11.20 -4.90 5.33
C PRO A 73 10.86 -5.02 3.84
N PHE A 74 9.68 -5.55 3.54
CA PHE A 74 9.16 -5.74 2.18
C PHE A 74 8.58 -4.48 1.54
N MET A 75 8.43 -3.38 2.30
CA MET A 75 7.82 -2.16 1.75
C MET A 75 8.72 -1.53 0.67
N VAL A 76 8.10 -1.20 -0.45
CA VAL A 76 8.78 -0.68 -1.64
C VAL A 76 8.22 0.68 -2.02
N SER A 77 9.12 1.62 -2.34
CA SER A 77 8.81 2.87 -3.01
C SER A 77 9.18 2.75 -4.48
N VAL A 78 8.22 2.85 -5.37
CA VAL A 78 8.44 2.95 -6.82
C VAL A 78 8.72 4.41 -7.17
N GLN A 79 9.82 4.65 -7.86
CA GLN A 79 10.35 5.99 -8.11
C GLN A 79 10.71 6.19 -9.57
N TRP A 80 10.51 7.40 -10.08
CA TRP A 80 11.07 7.80 -11.36
C TRP A 80 12.61 7.83 -11.29
N SER A 81 13.26 7.37 -12.34
CA SER A 81 14.73 7.44 -12.47
C SER A 81 15.17 8.86 -12.85
N GLY A 82 16.40 9.25 -12.42
CA GLY A 82 17.03 10.51 -12.81
C GLY A 82 16.80 11.67 -11.82
N ASN A 83 17.17 12.89 -12.25
CA ASN A 83 17.25 14.08 -11.37
C ASN A 83 15.87 14.60 -10.90
N TRP A 84 14.79 14.17 -11.55
CA TRP A 84 13.40 14.49 -11.20
C TRP A 84 12.74 13.31 -10.49
N GLY A 85 13.56 12.31 -10.13
CA GLY A 85 13.13 11.09 -9.49
C GLY A 85 12.54 11.35 -8.10
N GLY A 86 11.43 10.69 -7.82
CA GLY A 86 10.76 10.72 -6.53
C GLY A 86 9.73 9.61 -6.44
N HIS A 87 9.28 9.36 -5.24
CA HIS A 87 8.20 8.43 -4.96
C HIS A 87 6.93 8.84 -5.69
N TYR A 88 6.24 7.88 -6.30
CA TYR A 88 4.93 8.11 -6.92
C TYR A 88 3.95 6.95 -6.71
N CYS A 89 4.45 5.76 -6.37
CA CYS A 89 3.64 4.59 -6.03
C CYS A 89 4.36 3.73 -5.00
N GLY A 90 3.59 2.96 -4.25
CA GLY A 90 4.06 1.90 -3.38
C GLY A 90 4.28 0.59 -4.12
N GLY A 91 4.71 -0.42 -3.39
CA GLY A 91 4.85 -1.80 -3.84
C GLY A 91 5.24 -2.70 -2.69
N SER A 92 5.26 -4.01 -2.95
CA SER A 92 5.66 -5.03 -1.98
C SER A 92 6.68 -5.98 -2.58
N LEU A 93 7.80 -6.19 -1.91
CA LEU A 93 8.75 -7.24 -2.25
C LEU A 93 8.11 -8.60 -1.95
N VAL A 94 7.82 -9.39 -2.97
CA VAL A 94 7.16 -10.70 -2.85
C VAL A 94 8.11 -11.86 -3.10
N ARG A 95 9.29 -11.59 -3.66
CA ARG A 95 10.45 -12.47 -3.78
C ARG A 95 11.70 -11.61 -3.80
N GLU A 96 12.86 -12.22 -3.59
CA GLU A 96 14.14 -11.49 -3.56
C GLU A 96 14.38 -10.60 -4.78
N ASP A 97 13.81 -10.94 -5.96
CA ASP A 97 13.97 -10.26 -7.24
C ASP A 97 12.63 -9.80 -7.87
N TRP A 98 11.50 -9.89 -7.14
CA TRP A 98 10.19 -9.49 -7.63
C TRP A 98 9.44 -8.58 -6.66
N VAL A 99 8.90 -7.51 -7.22
CA VAL A 99 8.00 -6.57 -6.54
C VAL A 99 6.63 -6.64 -7.21
N VAL A 100 5.57 -6.63 -6.42
CA VAL A 100 4.21 -6.40 -6.88
C VAL A 100 3.81 -4.95 -6.62
N THR A 101 3.10 -4.34 -7.56
CA THR A 101 2.55 -2.98 -7.49
C THR A 101 1.24 -2.91 -8.30
N ALA A 102 0.55 -1.77 -8.30
CA ALA A 102 -0.60 -1.57 -9.16
C ALA A 102 -0.20 -1.44 -10.65
N ALA A 103 -1.03 -1.95 -11.54
CA ALA A 103 -0.79 -1.85 -12.98
C ALA A 103 -0.84 -0.40 -13.47
N HIS A 104 -1.77 0.41 -12.95
CA HIS A 104 -1.88 1.83 -13.31
C HIS A 104 -0.61 2.63 -12.99
N CYS A 105 0.20 2.18 -12.03
CA CYS A 105 1.48 2.81 -11.71
C CYS A 105 2.53 2.62 -12.80
N VAL A 106 2.48 1.52 -13.56
CA VAL A 106 3.57 1.10 -14.44
C VAL A 106 3.14 0.79 -15.87
N GLU A 107 1.84 0.87 -16.19
CA GLU A 107 1.35 0.67 -17.56
C GLU A 107 2.03 1.66 -18.53
N GLY A 108 2.54 1.13 -19.64
CA GLY A 108 3.25 1.93 -20.64
C GLY A 108 4.62 2.47 -20.21
N THR A 109 5.08 2.15 -18.99
CA THR A 109 6.35 2.62 -18.44
C THR A 109 7.50 1.72 -18.91
N SER A 110 8.61 2.34 -19.33
CA SER A 110 9.85 1.59 -19.62
C SER A 110 10.56 1.20 -18.32
N PRO A 111 11.07 -0.05 -18.20
CA PRO A 111 11.85 -0.47 -17.04
C PRO A 111 12.99 0.49 -16.66
N SER A 112 13.68 1.05 -17.65
CA SER A 112 14.80 1.99 -17.42
C SER A 112 14.36 3.36 -16.90
N SER A 113 13.05 3.68 -16.94
CA SER A 113 12.51 4.97 -16.48
C SER A 113 12.22 4.99 -14.99
N ILE A 114 12.27 3.83 -14.34
CA ILE A 114 11.97 3.68 -12.91
C ILE A 114 13.07 2.91 -12.19
N ASN A 115 13.11 3.09 -10.89
CA ASN A 115 13.83 2.26 -9.94
C ASN A 115 12.94 2.02 -8.72
N VAL A 116 13.33 1.11 -7.86
CA VAL A 116 12.63 0.86 -6.61
C VAL A 116 13.58 1.04 -5.43
N LYS A 117 13.05 1.55 -4.32
CA LYS A 117 13.73 1.56 -3.04
C LYS A 117 13.00 0.66 -2.06
N ILE A 118 13.69 -0.31 -1.51
CA ILE A 118 13.17 -1.35 -0.61
C ILE A 118 13.63 -1.03 0.80
N GLY A 119 12.74 -1.18 1.80
CA GLY A 119 13.02 -0.83 3.19
C GLY A 119 13.15 0.67 3.44
N LEU A 120 12.63 1.50 2.55
CA LEU A 120 12.67 2.95 2.68
C LEU A 120 11.74 3.42 3.79
N HIS A 121 12.25 4.26 4.70
CA HIS A 121 11.45 4.89 5.75
C HIS A 121 11.11 6.34 5.42
N ASN A 122 12.08 7.10 4.94
CA ASN A 122 11.91 8.51 4.56
C ASN A 122 12.23 8.69 3.07
N VAL A 123 11.27 9.22 2.29
CA VAL A 123 11.41 9.37 0.83
C VAL A 123 12.54 10.32 0.42
N ASN A 124 12.93 11.25 1.29
CA ASN A 124 14.03 12.18 1.08
C ASN A 124 15.40 11.60 1.51
N GLY A 125 15.41 10.37 2.06
CA GLY A 125 16.60 9.69 2.54
C GLY A 125 16.93 8.41 1.78
N THR A 126 17.99 7.76 2.21
CA THR A 126 18.41 6.43 1.73
C THR A 126 18.88 5.52 2.85
N THR A 127 18.83 6.02 4.09
CA THR A 127 19.33 5.28 5.25
C THR A 127 18.50 4.02 5.46
N GLY A 128 19.18 2.89 5.56
CA GLY A 128 18.56 1.59 5.80
C GLY A 128 17.83 0.99 4.61
N SER A 129 17.83 1.63 3.43
CA SER A 129 17.14 1.14 2.24
C SER A 129 18.10 0.65 1.16
N GLU A 130 17.60 -0.21 0.27
CA GLU A 130 18.27 -0.64 -0.95
C GLU A 130 17.62 -0.03 -2.17
N THR A 131 18.45 0.45 -3.12
CA THR A 131 17.97 0.84 -4.45
C THR A 131 18.23 -0.30 -5.43
N ARG A 132 17.18 -0.70 -6.18
CA ARG A 132 17.28 -1.70 -7.24
C ARG A 132 16.79 -1.12 -8.56
N TYR A 133 17.49 -1.47 -9.64
CA TYR A 133 17.09 -1.15 -10.99
C TYR A 133 16.12 -2.21 -11.50
N VAL A 134 15.29 -1.81 -12.43
CA VAL A 134 14.25 -2.64 -13.02
C VAL A 134 14.70 -3.08 -14.42
N ASP A 135 14.55 -4.34 -14.75
CA ASP A 135 14.83 -4.87 -16.09
C ASP A 135 13.58 -5.38 -16.81
N GLN A 136 12.49 -5.67 -16.07
CA GLN A 136 11.22 -6.09 -16.67
C GLN A 136 10.03 -5.57 -15.86
N ILE A 137 8.95 -5.24 -16.58
CA ILE A 137 7.62 -4.93 -16.02
C ILE A 137 6.62 -5.84 -16.72
N ILE A 138 5.75 -6.48 -15.94
CA ILE A 138 4.69 -7.37 -16.42
C ILE A 138 3.37 -6.88 -15.86
N VAL A 139 2.60 -6.17 -16.68
CA VAL A 139 1.23 -5.78 -16.35
C VAL A 139 0.31 -6.98 -16.50
N HIS A 140 -0.69 -7.13 -15.64
CA HIS A 140 -1.66 -8.21 -15.77
C HIS A 140 -2.35 -8.17 -17.13
N PRO A 141 -2.44 -9.29 -17.87
CA PRO A 141 -2.93 -9.29 -19.25
C PRO A 141 -4.39 -8.88 -19.42
N ASN A 142 -5.19 -8.97 -18.35
CA ASN A 142 -6.60 -8.55 -18.33
C ASN A 142 -6.79 -7.24 -17.58
N TYR A 143 -5.72 -6.49 -17.29
CA TYR A 143 -5.85 -5.18 -16.68
C TYR A 143 -6.71 -4.26 -17.54
N SER A 144 -7.63 -3.57 -16.90
CA SER A 144 -8.53 -2.60 -17.55
C SER A 144 -8.32 -1.22 -16.94
N SER A 145 -7.69 -0.32 -17.66
CA SER A 145 -7.49 1.07 -17.23
C SER A 145 -8.78 1.88 -17.10
N TRP A 146 -9.90 1.35 -17.60
CA TRP A 146 -11.22 1.98 -17.46
C TRP A 146 -11.91 1.64 -16.13
N SER A 147 -11.87 0.37 -15.74
CA SER A 147 -12.55 -0.15 -14.54
C SER A 147 -11.58 -0.45 -13.41
N LEU A 148 -10.27 -0.29 -13.63
CA LEU A 148 -9.19 -0.72 -12.75
C LEU A 148 -9.27 -2.21 -12.33
N ASP A 149 -10.03 -3.03 -13.09
CA ASP A 149 -10.08 -4.47 -12.87
C ASP A 149 -8.73 -5.12 -13.18
N ASN A 150 -8.30 -6.06 -12.35
CA ASN A 150 -6.98 -6.68 -12.40
C ASN A 150 -5.81 -5.66 -12.35
N ASP A 151 -5.92 -4.63 -11.51
CA ASP A 151 -4.94 -3.54 -11.41
C ASP A 151 -3.70 -3.96 -10.60
N TYR A 152 -2.96 -4.93 -11.14
CA TYR A 152 -1.67 -5.31 -10.58
C TYR A 152 -0.64 -5.63 -11.65
N ALA A 153 0.62 -5.42 -11.28
CA ALA A 153 1.77 -5.66 -12.12
C ALA A 153 2.94 -6.22 -11.30
N LEU A 154 3.81 -6.93 -11.97
CA LEU A 154 5.08 -7.41 -11.42
C LEU A 154 6.23 -6.59 -12.00
N ILE A 155 7.16 -6.21 -11.13
CA ILE A 155 8.41 -5.56 -11.46
C ILE A 155 9.54 -6.55 -11.14
N HIS A 156 10.34 -6.91 -12.15
CA HIS A 156 11.54 -7.72 -11.96
C HIS A 156 12.75 -6.82 -11.71
N LEU A 157 13.52 -7.17 -10.69
CA LEU A 157 14.72 -6.44 -10.29
C LEU A 157 15.94 -7.00 -11.03
N SER A 158 16.83 -6.13 -11.49
CA SER A 158 18.06 -6.51 -12.17
C SER A 158 19.08 -7.22 -11.24
N SER A 159 18.85 -7.16 -9.94
CA SER A 159 19.60 -7.89 -8.91
C SER A 159 18.73 -8.08 -7.67
N PRO A 160 18.87 -9.21 -6.95
CA PRO A 160 18.05 -9.51 -5.80
C PRO A 160 18.26 -8.52 -4.65
N SER A 161 17.23 -8.35 -3.84
CA SER A 161 17.25 -7.63 -2.56
C SER A 161 17.75 -8.55 -1.45
N SER A 162 18.32 -7.97 -0.41
CA SER A 162 18.63 -8.69 0.84
C SER A 162 17.51 -8.58 1.90
N PHE A 163 16.48 -7.80 1.62
CA PHE A 163 15.31 -7.69 2.51
C PHE A 163 14.41 -8.93 2.39
N GLU A 164 13.73 -9.24 3.50
CA GLU A 164 12.79 -10.35 3.58
C GLU A 164 11.50 -10.01 2.78
N PRO A 165 11.12 -10.84 1.80
CA PRO A 165 9.86 -10.68 1.10
C PRO A 165 8.66 -10.99 1.98
N ILE A 166 7.52 -10.32 1.73
CA ILE A 166 6.25 -10.66 2.37
C ILE A 166 5.68 -11.95 1.76
N GLN A 167 5.05 -12.77 2.61
CA GLN A 167 4.30 -13.92 2.15
C GLN A 167 2.99 -13.48 1.48
N LEU A 168 2.62 -14.17 0.42
CA LEU A 168 1.30 -13.99 -0.19
C LEU A 168 0.29 -14.89 0.53
N VAL A 169 -0.91 -14.37 0.77
CA VAL A 169 -2.02 -15.20 1.22
C VAL A 169 -2.23 -16.39 0.27
N THR A 170 -2.53 -17.55 0.81
CA THR A 170 -2.68 -18.78 0.02
C THR A 170 -4.13 -19.25 -0.12
N ASP A 171 -5.04 -18.66 0.63
CA ASP A 171 -6.47 -18.94 0.61
C ASP A 171 -7.28 -17.70 1.03
N ASP A 172 -8.58 -17.75 0.93
CA ASP A 172 -9.51 -16.65 1.17
C ASP A 172 -9.91 -16.51 2.66
N SER A 173 -9.20 -17.14 3.59
CA SER A 173 -9.59 -17.18 5.01
C SER A 173 -9.31 -15.87 5.77
N HIS A 174 -8.49 -15.01 5.20
CA HIS A 174 -8.00 -13.79 5.85
C HIS A 174 -8.47 -12.50 5.19
N ASP A 175 -9.30 -12.58 4.14
CA ASP A 175 -9.80 -11.45 3.37
C ASP A 175 -11.31 -11.23 3.53
N VAL A 176 -11.90 -11.76 4.60
CA VAL A 176 -13.33 -11.65 4.91
C VAL A 176 -13.55 -11.04 6.30
N GLU A 177 -14.66 -10.33 6.46
CA GLU A 177 -15.05 -9.77 7.75
C GLU A 177 -15.20 -10.83 8.88
N PRO A 178 -14.87 -10.47 10.13
CA PRO A 178 -14.35 -9.20 10.63
C PRO A 178 -12.82 -9.26 10.78
N VAL A 179 -12.07 -8.91 9.77
CA VAL A 179 -10.61 -8.87 9.82
C VAL A 179 -10.12 -7.43 9.77
N MET A 180 -9.24 -7.06 10.71
CA MET A 180 -8.48 -5.83 10.64
C MET A 180 -7.25 -6.06 9.78
N SER A 181 -7.16 -5.29 8.71
CA SER A 181 -5.98 -5.22 7.86
C SER A 181 -5.18 -3.95 8.14
N THR A 182 -4.00 -3.87 7.59
CA THR A 182 -3.13 -2.69 7.68
C THR A 182 -2.67 -2.32 6.28
N THR A 183 -2.78 -1.04 5.95
CA THR A 183 -2.13 -0.47 4.77
C THR A 183 -1.06 0.53 5.18
N MET A 184 -0.10 0.80 4.29
CA MET A 184 1.02 1.70 4.59
C MET A 184 1.56 2.37 3.34
N GLY A 185 2.11 3.58 3.52
CA GLY A 185 2.73 4.29 2.44
C GLY A 185 3.19 5.72 2.80
N TRP A 186 3.42 6.52 1.78
CA TRP A 186 3.87 7.92 1.86
C TRP A 186 2.88 8.88 1.19
N GLY A 187 1.68 8.42 0.95
CA GLY A 187 0.63 9.18 0.26
C GLY A 187 0.17 10.43 0.98
N ALA A 188 -0.84 11.07 0.42
CA ALA A 188 -1.43 12.27 0.99
C ALA A 188 -2.05 11.96 2.37
N THR A 189 -1.95 12.92 3.27
CA THR A 189 -2.33 12.77 4.68
C THR A 189 -3.72 13.37 4.97
N SER A 190 -4.33 13.97 3.95
CA SER A 190 -5.72 14.42 3.89
C SER A 190 -6.08 14.70 2.44
N GLU A 191 -7.36 14.86 2.12
CA GLU A 191 -7.88 15.13 0.77
C GLU A 191 -7.16 16.28 0.04
N ASN A 192 -6.79 17.33 0.76
CA ASN A 192 -6.03 18.48 0.26
C ASN A 192 -4.63 18.58 0.89
N GLY A 193 -4.16 17.53 1.54
CA GLY A 193 -2.88 17.45 2.23
C GLY A 193 -1.72 17.14 1.31
N GLY A 194 -0.50 17.40 1.81
CA GLY A 194 0.73 16.96 1.15
C GLY A 194 1.05 15.49 1.48
N SER A 195 1.84 14.85 0.63
CA SER A 195 2.38 13.52 0.88
C SER A 195 3.29 13.50 2.11
N SER A 196 3.33 12.38 2.82
CA SER A 196 4.26 12.19 3.93
C SER A 196 5.68 11.94 3.43
N ASN A 197 6.66 12.52 4.11
CA ASN A 197 8.06 12.16 3.88
C ASN A 197 8.44 10.86 4.60
N THR A 198 7.70 10.47 5.62
CA THR A 198 7.95 9.32 6.49
C THR A 198 6.89 8.25 6.22
N LEU A 199 7.29 6.98 6.23
CA LEU A 199 6.37 5.86 6.08
C LEU A 199 5.34 5.87 7.21
N LEU A 200 4.08 5.85 6.84
CA LEU A 200 2.93 5.80 7.75
C LEU A 200 2.20 4.48 7.57
N GLU A 201 1.47 4.07 8.60
CA GLU A 201 0.57 2.91 8.58
C GLU A 201 -0.78 3.26 9.19
N VAL A 202 -1.83 2.58 8.73
CA VAL A 202 -3.17 2.67 9.30
C VAL A 202 -3.84 1.30 9.29
N GLY A 203 -4.55 0.99 10.37
CA GLY A 203 -5.43 -0.18 10.44
C GLY A 203 -6.77 0.13 9.78
N VAL A 204 -7.21 -0.70 8.86
CA VAL A 204 -8.49 -0.57 8.17
C VAL A 204 -9.26 -1.89 8.21
N PRO A 205 -10.55 -1.89 8.58
CA PRO A 205 -11.35 -3.09 8.52
C PRO A 205 -11.59 -3.51 7.06
N ILE A 206 -11.67 -4.82 6.81
CA ILE A 206 -12.19 -5.33 5.56
C ILE A 206 -13.71 -5.14 5.57
N ASP A 207 -14.27 -4.64 4.47
CA ASP A 207 -15.70 -4.38 4.27
C ASP A 207 -16.23 -5.22 3.09
N ASP A 208 -16.88 -6.34 3.39
CA ASP A 208 -17.44 -7.23 2.37
C ASP A 208 -18.57 -6.58 1.56
N ASP A 209 -19.26 -5.61 2.14
CA ASP A 209 -20.39 -4.92 1.49
C ASP A 209 -19.93 -3.80 0.55
N CYS A 210 -18.68 -3.32 0.68
CA CYS A 210 -18.09 -2.22 -0.11
C CYS A 210 -18.93 -0.92 -0.12
N GLY A 211 -19.85 -0.77 0.79
CA GLY A 211 -20.65 0.42 0.96
C GLY A 211 -21.30 0.96 -0.33
N TYR A 212 -21.14 2.27 -0.57
CA TYR A 212 -21.73 2.96 -1.73
C TYR A 212 -21.03 2.66 -3.07
N ILE A 213 -19.83 2.10 -3.05
CA ILE A 213 -19.05 1.74 -4.24
C ILE A 213 -19.26 0.30 -4.72
N ALA A 214 -20.11 -0.47 -4.04
CA ALA A 214 -20.34 -1.90 -4.33
C ALA A 214 -20.66 -2.21 -5.81
N ASN A 215 -21.27 -1.27 -6.55
CA ASN A 215 -21.57 -1.44 -7.97
C ASN A 215 -20.36 -1.27 -8.90
N GLU A 216 -19.25 -0.74 -8.40
CA GLU A 216 -18.01 -0.48 -9.14
C GLU A 216 -16.95 -1.56 -8.86
N VAL A 217 -17.18 -2.38 -7.84
CA VAL A 217 -16.28 -3.44 -7.38
C VAL A 217 -16.50 -4.71 -8.19
N THR A 218 -15.42 -5.35 -8.59
CA THR A 218 -15.42 -6.64 -9.28
C THR A 218 -15.02 -7.77 -8.31
N ASN A 219 -15.16 -9.03 -8.74
CA ASN A 219 -14.72 -10.19 -7.95
C ASN A 219 -13.18 -10.28 -7.77
N ASN A 220 -12.42 -9.38 -8.38
CA ASN A 220 -10.96 -9.30 -8.26
C ASN A 220 -10.53 -8.17 -7.30
N MET A 221 -11.48 -7.60 -6.55
CA MET A 221 -11.26 -6.47 -5.66
C MET A 221 -11.71 -6.84 -4.24
N ILE A 222 -11.00 -6.32 -3.26
CA ILE A 222 -11.33 -6.37 -1.84
C ILE A 222 -11.52 -4.93 -1.35
N CYS A 223 -12.54 -4.70 -0.56
CA CYS A 223 -12.78 -3.40 0.05
C CYS A 223 -12.25 -3.39 1.48
N ALA A 224 -11.57 -2.31 1.83
CA ALA A 224 -11.14 -2.06 3.19
C ALA A 224 -11.20 -0.56 3.49
N GLY A 225 -11.71 -0.19 4.66
CA GLY A 225 -11.88 1.20 5.06
C GLY A 225 -12.91 1.33 6.17
N ASP A 226 -12.98 2.49 6.81
CA ASP A 226 -14.05 2.79 7.79
C ASP A 226 -15.23 3.45 7.06
N SER A 227 -16.40 2.82 7.08
CA SER A 227 -17.63 3.35 6.51
C SER A 227 -18.09 4.69 7.11
N ASN A 228 -17.53 5.09 8.26
CA ASN A 228 -17.76 6.39 8.90
C ASN A 228 -16.69 7.43 8.47
N GLY A 229 -15.71 7.06 7.65
CA GLY A 229 -14.59 7.90 7.28
C GLY A 229 -13.54 8.05 8.39
N GLY A 230 -12.41 8.66 8.07
CA GLY A 230 -11.37 9.03 9.04
C GLY A 230 -10.11 8.16 9.05
N GLU A 231 -10.16 6.94 8.55
CA GLU A 231 -9.00 6.05 8.42
C GLU A 231 -8.98 5.44 7.00
N ASP A 232 -8.01 5.85 6.18
CA ASP A 232 -7.96 5.42 4.78
C ASP A 232 -6.56 5.56 4.18
N SER A 233 -6.31 4.91 3.04
CA SER A 233 -5.19 5.19 2.17
C SER A 233 -5.55 6.31 1.18
N CYS A 234 -4.55 7.05 0.69
CA CYS A 234 -4.78 8.21 -0.14
C CYS A 234 -3.79 8.27 -1.32
N TYR A 235 -3.89 9.34 -2.13
CA TYR A 235 -3.02 9.57 -3.29
C TYR A 235 -1.54 9.41 -2.97
N GLY A 236 -0.85 8.50 -3.68
CA GLY A 236 0.54 8.15 -3.48
C GLY A 236 0.78 6.83 -2.74
N ASP A 237 -0.28 6.23 -2.15
CA ASP A 237 -0.21 4.89 -1.58
C ASP A 237 -0.49 3.79 -2.62
N SER A 238 -1.02 4.16 -3.79
CA SER A 238 -1.26 3.28 -4.93
C SER A 238 -0.13 2.29 -5.16
N GLY A 239 -0.45 1.01 -5.33
CA GLY A 239 0.52 -0.08 -5.48
C GLY A 239 1.08 -0.60 -4.16
N GLY A 240 0.86 0.10 -3.05
CA GLY A 240 1.27 -0.32 -1.72
C GLY A 240 0.50 -1.54 -1.21
N PRO A 241 0.95 -2.15 -0.10
CA PRO A 241 0.36 -3.36 0.44
C PRO A 241 -0.91 -3.12 1.26
N LEU A 242 -1.85 -4.04 1.17
CA LEU A 242 -2.81 -4.35 2.23
C LEU A 242 -2.40 -5.68 2.84
N ILE A 243 -2.19 -5.71 4.14
CA ILE A 243 -1.69 -6.87 4.87
C ILE A 243 -2.59 -7.25 6.03
N VAL A 244 -2.51 -8.50 6.43
CA VAL A 244 -3.01 -9.00 7.72
C VAL A 244 -1.84 -9.59 8.52
N GLU A 245 -1.96 -9.56 9.84
CA GLU A 245 -1.06 -10.28 10.73
C GLU A 245 -1.72 -11.61 11.14
N TRP A 246 -1.09 -12.71 10.79
CA TRP A 246 -1.58 -14.05 11.10
C TRP A 246 -0.48 -14.90 11.75
N ASN A 247 -0.74 -15.41 12.95
CA ASN A 247 0.22 -16.20 13.73
C ASN A 247 1.58 -15.50 13.97
N GLY A 248 1.60 -14.17 13.97
CA GLY A 248 2.82 -13.37 14.15
C GLY A 248 3.62 -13.13 12.86
N GLU A 249 3.07 -13.49 11.70
CA GLU A 249 3.63 -13.23 10.38
C GLU A 249 2.69 -12.32 9.60
N TYR A 250 3.26 -11.50 8.70
CA TYR A 250 2.47 -10.66 7.80
C TYR A 250 2.20 -11.38 6.48
N GLU A 251 0.96 -11.32 6.03
CA GLU A 251 0.54 -11.84 4.73
C GLU A 251 -0.06 -10.72 3.87
N LEU A 252 0.34 -10.67 2.60
CA LEU A 252 -0.20 -9.74 1.62
C LEU A 252 -1.53 -10.28 1.11
N ILE A 253 -2.61 -9.53 1.35
CA ILE A 253 -3.97 -9.87 0.90
C ILE A 253 -4.45 -8.99 -0.24
N GLY A 254 -3.88 -7.80 -0.42
CA GLY A 254 -4.30 -6.86 -1.45
C GLY A 254 -3.24 -5.83 -1.82
N ILE A 255 -3.58 -5.03 -2.82
CA ILE A 255 -2.76 -3.95 -3.37
C ILE A 255 -3.64 -2.71 -3.47
N VAL A 256 -3.18 -1.59 -2.93
CA VAL A 256 -3.89 -0.31 -3.03
C VAL A 256 -4.07 0.08 -4.49
N SER A 257 -5.31 0.30 -4.92
CA SER A 257 -5.65 0.65 -6.29
C SER A 257 -6.39 1.98 -6.39
N TRP A 258 -7.62 2.04 -5.91
CA TRP A 258 -8.50 3.20 -5.98
C TRP A 258 -9.48 3.22 -4.81
N GLY A 259 -10.14 4.38 -4.60
CA GLY A 259 -11.16 4.60 -3.59
C GLY A 259 -11.69 6.03 -3.65
#